data_5c979fec1fb745d03227c7386c6a1493
#
_entry.id   5c979fec1fb745d03227c7386c6a1493
#
_cell.length_a   1.000
_cell.length_b   1.000
_cell.length_c   1.000
_cell.angle_alpha   90.00
_cell.angle_beta   90.00
_cell.angle_gamma   90.00
#
_symmetry.space_group_name_H-M   'P 1'
#
loop_
_entity.id
_entity.type
_entity.pdbx_description
1 polymer ?
#
loop_
_entity_poly.entity_id
_entity_poly.type
_entity_poly.pdbx_seq_one_letter_code
_entity_poly.pdbx_strand_id
1 'polypeptide(L)'
;MDAEPVAADAAPSPTTSTTAALLASLTPGLLHRYATELADLCVAWRPAQVPQPGLAVFNHELARELGWATDALDTAEGAALFAGNVLPDGAKPVAQGYAGHQFGGYSPQLGDGRALLLGEVRDAAGHLRDVAFKGSGRTPFSRGGDG
;
A
#
# COMPACT_ATOMS: atom_id res chain seq x y z
N MET A 1 -46.86 2.69 -19.85
CA MET A 1 -46.13 2.31 -18.61
C MET A 1 -44.96 1.46 -19.06
N ASP A 2 -43.87 2.13 -19.45
CA ASP A 2 -42.71 1.50 -20.06
C ASP A 2 -41.68 1.25 -18.95
N ALA A 3 -41.35 -0.02 -18.76
CA ALA A 3 -40.33 -0.44 -17.80
C ALA A 3 -38.94 -0.23 -18.40
N GLU A 4 -38.14 0.64 -17.80
CA GLU A 4 -36.71 0.77 -18.13
C GLU A 4 -35.93 -0.50 -17.78
N PRO A 5 -34.99 -0.91 -18.64
CA PRO A 5 -34.14 -2.04 -18.33
C PRO A 5 -33.06 -1.65 -17.27
N VAL A 6 -33.02 -2.42 -16.21
CA VAL A 6 -31.96 -2.38 -15.20
C VAL A 6 -30.60 -2.63 -15.87
N ALA A 7 -29.67 -1.69 -15.71
CA ALA A 7 -28.30 -1.82 -16.20
C ALA A 7 -27.63 -3.03 -15.56
N ALA A 8 -27.14 -3.93 -16.39
CA ALA A 8 -26.37 -5.09 -15.98
C ALA A 8 -25.05 -4.63 -15.33
N ASP A 9 -24.82 -5.15 -14.14
CA ASP A 9 -23.56 -5.05 -13.38
C ASP A 9 -22.41 -5.56 -14.27
N ALA A 10 -21.53 -4.64 -14.64
CA ALA A 10 -20.37 -4.98 -15.47
C ALA A 10 -19.39 -5.79 -14.63
N ALA A 11 -19.24 -7.07 -14.95
CA ALA A 11 -18.21 -7.92 -14.38
C ALA A 11 -16.83 -7.26 -14.55
N PRO A 12 -15.93 -7.32 -13.53
CA PRO A 12 -14.60 -6.73 -13.63
C PRO A 12 -13.82 -7.36 -14.78
N SER A 13 -13.18 -6.53 -15.57
CA SER A 13 -12.41 -6.95 -16.74
C SER A 13 -11.33 -7.98 -16.35
N PRO A 14 -11.13 -9.05 -17.13
CA PRO A 14 -10.22 -10.15 -16.77
C PRO A 14 -8.75 -9.73 -16.56
N THR A 15 -8.34 -8.60 -17.09
CA THR A 15 -6.98 -8.04 -16.94
C THR A 15 -6.66 -7.65 -15.50
N THR A 16 -7.61 -7.08 -14.76
CA THR A 16 -7.40 -6.63 -13.37
C THR A 16 -7.23 -7.84 -12.41
N SER A 17 -7.99 -8.92 -12.65
CA SER A 17 -7.90 -10.14 -11.83
C SER A 17 -6.57 -10.87 -12.01
N THR A 18 -6.03 -10.88 -13.23
CA THR A 18 -4.76 -11.56 -13.54
C THR A 18 -3.57 -10.79 -12.94
N THR A 19 -3.58 -9.46 -13.00
CA THR A 19 -2.55 -8.61 -12.41
C THR A 19 -2.54 -8.73 -10.88
N ALA A 20 -3.71 -8.70 -10.22
CA ALA A 20 -3.81 -8.89 -8.77
C ALA A 20 -3.30 -10.28 -8.33
N ALA A 21 -3.65 -11.35 -9.05
CA ALA A 21 -3.16 -12.70 -8.77
C ALA A 21 -1.65 -12.84 -8.99
N LEU A 22 -1.10 -12.18 -10.01
CA LEU A 22 0.34 -12.13 -10.24
C LEU A 22 1.06 -11.42 -9.09
N LEU A 23 0.56 -10.26 -8.67
CA LEU A 23 1.13 -9.48 -7.58
C LEU A 23 1.03 -10.21 -6.23
N ALA A 24 -0.05 -10.95 -5.97
CA ALA A 24 -0.17 -11.81 -4.79
C ALA A 24 0.89 -12.91 -4.73
N SER A 25 1.36 -13.40 -5.88
CA SER A 25 2.42 -14.41 -5.95
C SER A 25 3.83 -13.82 -5.82
N LEU A 26 3.99 -12.51 -6.02
CA LEU A 26 5.28 -11.83 -6.03
C LEU A 26 5.68 -11.26 -4.66
N THR A 27 4.71 -10.94 -3.83
CA THR A 27 4.93 -10.53 -2.45
C THR A 27 4.55 -11.69 -1.53
N PRO A 28 5.50 -12.37 -0.89
CA PRO A 28 5.17 -13.40 0.09
C PRO A 28 4.25 -12.79 1.16
N GLY A 29 3.25 -13.53 1.57
CA GLY A 29 2.08 -13.11 2.33
C GLY A 29 2.36 -12.01 3.37
N LEU A 30 1.66 -10.89 3.21
CA LEU A 30 1.69 -9.79 4.15
C LEU A 30 1.12 -10.22 5.50
N LEU A 31 1.84 -9.92 6.55
CA LEU A 31 1.37 -9.97 7.92
C LEU A 31 0.81 -8.60 8.30
N HIS A 32 -0.10 -8.57 9.26
CA HIS A 32 -0.74 -7.33 9.73
C HIS A 32 -0.66 -7.24 11.25
N ARG A 33 0.51 -7.54 11.80
CA ARG A 33 0.71 -7.60 13.24
C ARG A 33 0.51 -6.24 13.89
N TYR A 34 1.16 -5.20 13.36
CA TYR A 34 0.99 -3.84 13.88
C TYR A 34 -0.49 -3.41 13.89
N ALA A 35 -1.18 -3.56 12.77
CA ALA A 35 -2.58 -3.18 12.64
C ALA A 35 -3.53 -4.00 13.55
N THR A 36 -3.12 -5.21 13.94
CA THR A 36 -3.90 -6.09 14.82
C THR A 36 -3.58 -5.83 16.29
N GLU A 37 -2.30 -5.75 16.64
CA GLU A 37 -1.85 -5.62 18.03
C GLU A 37 -2.02 -4.18 18.56
N LEU A 38 -1.98 -3.18 17.66
CA LEU A 38 -2.05 -1.75 17.96
C LEU A 38 -3.18 -1.06 17.20
N ALA A 39 -4.33 -1.70 17.13
CA ALA A 39 -5.48 -1.21 16.35
C ALA A 39 -5.91 0.23 16.72
N ASP A 40 -5.81 0.60 18.00
CA ASP A 40 -6.15 1.95 18.49
C ASP A 40 -5.15 3.03 18.04
N LEU A 41 -3.97 2.62 17.53
CA LEU A 41 -2.91 3.52 17.06
C LEU A 41 -2.82 3.58 15.53
N CYS A 42 -3.84 3.13 14.82
CA CYS A 42 -3.86 3.21 13.37
C CYS A 42 -5.27 3.39 12.81
N VAL A 43 -5.34 3.91 11.59
CA VAL A 43 -6.59 4.08 10.84
C VAL A 43 -6.45 3.36 9.51
N ALA A 44 -7.40 2.47 9.19
CA ALA A 44 -7.45 1.82 7.87
C ALA A 44 -7.62 2.87 6.79
N TRP A 45 -6.73 2.87 5.79
CA TRP A 45 -6.72 3.89 4.75
C TRP A 45 -6.21 3.31 3.44
N ARG A 46 -6.57 3.93 2.31
CA ARG A 46 -6.14 3.48 0.99
C ARG A 46 -5.27 4.55 0.33
N PRO A 47 -4.25 4.13 -0.46
CA PRO A 47 -3.49 5.05 -1.29
C PRO A 47 -4.38 5.79 -2.30
N ALA A 48 -3.97 7.00 -2.67
CA ALA A 48 -4.56 7.71 -3.78
C ALA A 48 -4.18 7.04 -5.11
N GLN A 49 -5.09 7.08 -6.09
CA GLN A 49 -4.79 6.59 -7.44
C GLN A 49 -4.00 7.64 -8.22
N VAL A 50 -2.99 7.19 -8.96
CA VAL A 50 -2.19 8.05 -9.85
C VAL A 50 -2.38 7.62 -11.32
N PRO A 51 -2.45 8.56 -12.28
CA PRO A 51 -2.86 8.26 -13.65
C PRO A 51 -1.85 7.42 -14.44
N GLN A 52 -0.57 7.58 -14.22
CA GLN A 52 0.49 6.92 -15.00
C GLN A 52 1.70 6.61 -14.10
N PRO A 53 1.63 5.58 -13.25
CA PRO A 53 2.75 5.23 -12.39
C PRO A 53 3.92 4.71 -13.22
N GLY A 54 5.14 5.10 -12.83
CA GLY A 54 6.37 4.61 -13.42
C GLY A 54 7.46 4.50 -12.37
N LEU A 55 8.34 3.50 -12.50
CA LEU A 55 9.51 3.35 -11.65
C LEU A 55 10.61 4.30 -12.09
N ALA A 56 11.04 5.19 -11.21
CA ALA A 56 12.23 6.00 -11.44
C ALA A 56 13.51 5.20 -11.12
N VAL A 57 13.46 4.44 -10.03
CA VAL A 57 14.55 3.55 -9.58
C VAL A 57 13.93 2.34 -8.91
N PHE A 58 14.47 1.16 -9.18
CA PHE A 58 14.13 -0.09 -8.50
C PHE A 58 15.36 -0.66 -7.79
N ASN A 59 15.24 -0.99 -6.51
CA ASN A 59 16.33 -1.57 -5.74
C ASN A 59 16.28 -3.10 -5.81
N HIS A 60 16.96 -3.67 -6.80
CA HIS A 60 17.03 -5.12 -7.02
C HIS A 60 17.69 -5.88 -5.86
N GLU A 61 18.65 -5.27 -5.17
CA GLU A 61 19.33 -5.89 -4.04
C GLU A 61 18.38 -6.08 -2.86
N LEU A 62 17.68 -5.01 -2.48
CA LEU A 62 16.66 -5.06 -1.43
C LEU A 62 15.52 -6.01 -1.80
N ALA A 63 15.06 -6.02 -3.03
CA ALA A 63 14.01 -6.93 -3.48
C ALA A 63 14.42 -8.40 -3.31
N ARG A 64 15.69 -8.75 -3.62
CA ARG A 64 16.24 -10.09 -3.38
C ARG A 64 16.37 -10.42 -1.89
N GLU A 65 16.79 -9.45 -1.06
CA GLU A 65 16.85 -9.60 0.39
C GLU A 65 15.47 -9.89 0.97
N LEU A 66 14.44 -9.24 0.45
CA LEU A 66 13.04 -9.46 0.84
C LEU A 66 12.45 -10.78 0.28
N GLY A 67 13.17 -11.48 -0.58
CA GLY A 67 12.69 -12.69 -1.24
C GLY A 67 11.66 -12.42 -2.35
N TRP A 68 11.66 -11.22 -2.90
CA TRP A 68 10.73 -10.81 -3.95
C TRP A 68 11.25 -11.12 -5.35
N ALA A 69 10.33 -11.38 -6.28
CA ALA A 69 10.64 -11.65 -7.69
C ALA A 69 11.01 -10.35 -8.43
N THR A 70 12.30 -10.04 -8.47
CA THR A 70 12.84 -8.77 -8.98
C THR A 70 12.37 -8.45 -10.39
N ASP A 71 12.47 -9.41 -11.32
CA ASP A 71 12.17 -9.20 -12.74
C ASP A 71 10.70 -8.91 -12.99
N ALA A 72 9.82 -9.45 -12.13
CA ALA A 72 8.40 -9.22 -12.23
C ALA A 72 7.97 -7.88 -11.60
N LEU A 73 8.76 -7.36 -10.64
CA LEU A 73 8.47 -6.11 -9.96
C LEU A 73 9.11 -4.89 -10.66
N ASP A 74 10.17 -5.07 -11.44
CA ASP A 74 10.75 -4.00 -12.28
C ASP A 74 10.00 -3.88 -13.62
N THR A 75 8.69 -3.65 -13.52
CA THR A 75 7.74 -3.61 -14.63
C THR A 75 6.68 -2.52 -14.41
N ALA A 76 5.82 -2.29 -15.40
CA ALA A 76 4.69 -1.38 -15.27
C ALA A 76 3.69 -1.85 -14.18
N GLU A 77 3.52 -3.16 -14.03
CA GLU A 77 2.69 -3.75 -12.99
C GLU A 77 3.28 -3.52 -11.59
N GLY A 78 4.61 -3.66 -11.45
CA GLY A 78 5.32 -3.30 -10.22
C GLY A 78 5.22 -1.81 -9.92
N ALA A 79 5.31 -0.94 -10.94
CA ALA A 79 5.09 0.50 -10.76
C ALA A 79 3.69 0.79 -10.22
N ALA A 80 2.66 0.11 -10.73
CA ALA A 80 1.29 0.26 -10.24
C ALA A 80 1.15 -0.20 -8.77
N LEU A 81 1.85 -1.27 -8.38
CA LEU A 81 1.92 -1.74 -6.99
C LEU A 81 2.57 -0.69 -6.09
N PHE A 82 3.78 -0.23 -6.44
CA PHE A 82 4.53 0.71 -5.60
C PHE A 82 3.90 2.10 -5.53
N ALA A 83 3.10 2.48 -6.51
CA ALA A 83 2.27 3.67 -6.46
C ALA A 83 1.00 3.50 -5.61
N GLY A 84 0.64 2.26 -5.25
CA GLY A 84 -0.59 1.96 -4.52
C GLY A 84 -1.85 1.88 -5.39
N ASN A 85 -1.71 1.92 -6.72
CA ASN A 85 -2.84 1.74 -7.65
C ASN A 85 -3.42 0.33 -7.59
N VAL A 86 -2.56 -0.65 -7.33
CA VAL A 86 -2.93 -2.04 -7.10
C VAL A 86 -2.35 -2.45 -5.74
N LEU A 87 -3.13 -3.18 -4.97
CA LEU A 87 -2.69 -3.72 -3.68
C LEU A 87 -2.65 -5.25 -3.77
N PRO A 88 -1.69 -5.92 -3.10
CA PRO A 88 -1.69 -7.37 -2.97
C PRO A 88 -2.98 -7.88 -2.32
N ASP A 89 -3.39 -9.08 -2.66
CA ASP A 89 -4.55 -9.72 -2.04
C ASP A 89 -4.35 -9.82 -0.52
N GLY A 90 -5.40 -9.47 0.21
CA GLY A 90 -5.37 -9.46 1.68
C GLY A 90 -4.67 -8.24 2.30
N ALA A 91 -4.11 -7.32 1.51
CA ALA A 91 -3.49 -6.11 2.04
C ALA A 91 -4.49 -5.26 2.83
N LYS A 92 -4.06 -4.80 4.00
CA LYS A 92 -4.84 -3.94 4.91
C LYS A 92 -4.03 -2.71 5.30
N PRO A 93 -3.79 -1.80 4.35
CA PRO A 93 -2.94 -0.66 4.61
C PRO A 93 -3.56 0.26 5.68
N VAL A 94 -2.70 0.76 6.56
CA VAL A 94 -3.08 1.64 7.67
C VAL A 94 -2.18 2.86 7.73
N ALA A 95 -2.76 4.01 8.11
CA ALA A 95 -2.01 5.18 8.56
C ALA A 95 -1.78 5.07 10.06
N GLN A 96 -0.53 5.20 10.51
CA GLN A 96 -0.15 5.07 11.91
C GLN A 96 -0.35 6.40 12.64
N GLY A 97 -0.92 6.34 13.84
CA GLY A 97 -1.07 7.48 14.76
C GLY A 97 0.01 7.40 15.83
N TYR A 98 0.77 8.47 15.97
CA TYR A 98 1.84 8.57 16.98
C TYR A 98 2.08 10.02 17.38
N ALA A 99 2.70 10.22 18.52
CA ALA A 99 3.20 11.52 18.95
C ALA A 99 4.57 11.82 18.36
N GLY A 100 4.94 13.08 18.29
CA GLY A 100 6.26 13.48 17.82
C GLY A 100 6.64 14.91 18.21
N HIS A 101 7.85 15.32 17.85
CA HIS A 101 8.34 16.66 18.00
C HIS A 101 8.61 17.28 16.63
N GLN A 102 8.04 18.44 16.36
CA GLN A 102 8.31 19.23 15.17
C GLN A 102 8.51 20.71 15.54
N PHE A 103 9.49 21.34 14.92
CA PHE A 103 9.79 22.77 15.12
C PHE A 103 9.97 23.17 16.61
N GLY A 104 10.58 22.27 17.40
CA GLY A 104 10.79 22.49 18.84
C GLY A 104 9.56 22.29 19.72
N GLY A 105 8.42 21.91 19.16
CA GLY A 105 7.16 21.67 19.87
C GLY A 105 6.77 20.19 19.90
N TYR A 106 6.21 19.76 21.03
CA TYR A 106 5.59 18.45 21.16
C TYR A 106 4.21 18.43 20.50
N SER A 107 3.96 17.43 19.67
CA SER A 107 2.64 17.16 19.09
C SER A 107 2.13 15.81 19.62
N PRO A 108 1.06 15.75 20.39
CA PRO A 108 0.53 14.50 20.92
C PRO A 108 -0.07 13.60 19.84
N GLN A 109 -0.48 14.18 18.73
CA GLN A 109 -1.02 13.45 17.58
C GLN A 109 -0.41 13.99 16.30
N LEU A 110 0.65 13.36 15.83
CA LEU A 110 1.35 13.70 14.59
C LEU A 110 0.95 12.75 13.46
N GLY A 111 1.25 11.47 13.61
CA GLY A 111 0.86 10.41 12.69
C GLY A 111 1.48 10.47 11.29
N ASP A 112 1.10 9.51 10.48
CA ASP A 112 1.51 9.35 9.09
C ASP A 112 0.71 10.28 8.16
N GLY A 113 1.17 11.50 7.94
CA GLY A 113 0.47 12.47 7.08
C GLY A 113 0.47 12.11 5.59
N ARG A 114 1.35 11.23 5.14
CA ARG A 114 1.49 10.79 3.73
C ARG A 114 2.12 9.41 3.59
N ALA A 115 2.11 8.61 4.64
CA ALA A 115 2.63 7.24 4.61
C ALA A 115 1.52 6.26 4.99
N LEU A 116 1.64 5.03 4.50
CA LEU A 116 0.75 3.93 4.83
C LEU A 116 1.59 2.69 5.07
N LEU A 117 1.46 2.07 6.24
CA LEU A 117 1.99 0.74 6.48
C LEU A 117 1.11 -0.26 5.72
N LEU A 118 1.71 -0.95 4.75
CA LEU A 118 1.03 -1.99 3.97
C LEU A 118 0.90 -3.28 4.77
N GLY A 119 1.88 -3.56 5.59
CA GLY A 119 2.01 -4.73 6.45
C GLY A 119 3.47 -5.10 6.66
N GLU A 120 3.70 -6.27 7.22
CA GLU A 120 5.03 -6.81 7.45
C GLU A 120 5.28 -8.03 6.56
N VAL A 121 6.53 -8.22 6.12
CA VAL A 121 6.99 -9.40 5.40
C VAL A 121 8.15 -10.05 6.16
N ARG A 122 8.40 -11.34 5.93
CA ARG A 122 9.64 -11.97 6.34
C ARG A 122 10.64 -11.90 5.21
N ASP A 123 11.83 -11.35 5.48
CA ASP A 123 12.94 -11.37 4.53
C ASP A 123 13.49 -12.80 4.31
N ALA A 124 14.42 -12.95 3.39
CA ALA A 124 15.03 -14.24 3.07
C ALA A 124 15.78 -14.88 4.26
N ALA A 125 16.19 -14.09 5.27
CA ALA A 125 16.80 -14.54 6.51
C ALA A 125 15.78 -14.83 7.63
N GLY A 126 14.47 -14.60 7.37
CA GLY A 126 13.38 -14.80 8.31
C GLY A 126 13.10 -13.63 9.24
N HIS A 127 13.80 -12.49 9.10
CA HIS A 127 13.54 -11.30 9.89
C HIS A 127 12.25 -10.62 9.44
N LEU A 128 11.55 -10.02 10.38
CA LEU A 128 10.36 -9.24 10.11
C LEU A 128 10.75 -7.84 9.62
N ARG A 129 10.15 -7.42 8.49
CA ARG A 129 10.37 -6.11 7.87
C ARG A 129 9.04 -5.43 7.60
N ASP A 130 8.94 -4.18 7.97
CA ASP A 130 7.79 -3.35 7.62
C ASP A 130 7.86 -2.91 6.16
N VAL A 131 6.74 -2.98 5.45
CA VAL A 131 6.58 -2.48 4.09
C VAL A 131 5.61 -1.31 4.14
N ALA A 132 6.08 -0.13 3.77
CA ALA A 132 5.28 1.08 3.81
C ALA A 132 5.39 1.87 2.51
N PHE A 133 4.27 2.45 2.08
CA PHE A 133 4.25 3.48 1.06
C PHE A 133 4.53 4.85 1.68
N LYS A 134 5.20 5.72 0.92
CA LYS A 134 5.42 7.13 1.32
C LYS A 134 5.16 8.05 0.13
N GLY A 135 4.36 9.08 0.34
CA GLY A 135 3.89 9.94 -0.75
C GLY A 135 2.74 9.31 -1.54
N SER A 136 1.97 8.43 -0.90
CA SER A 136 0.84 7.71 -1.52
C SER A 136 -0.50 8.43 -1.39
N GLY A 137 -0.46 9.74 -1.18
CA GLY A 137 -1.64 10.58 -1.01
C GLY A 137 -1.93 10.95 0.45
N ARG A 138 -3.00 11.69 0.64
CA ARG A 138 -3.43 12.18 1.95
C ARG A 138 -3.92 11.04 2.82
N THR A 139 -3.74 11.20 4.14
CA THR A 139 -4.26 10.32 5.18
C THR A 139 -5.10 11.14 6.17
N PRO A 140 -5.77 10.51 7.16
CA PRO A 140 -6.44 11.25 8.23
C PRO A 140 -5.52 12.15 9.07
N PHE A 141 -4.21 11.92 9.01
CA PHE A 141 -3.20 12.70 9.74
C PHE A 141 -2.54 13.79 8.89
N SER A 142 -2.97 14.00 7.65
CA SER A 142 -2.50 15.10 6.80
C SER A 142 -3.00 16.44 7.33
N ARG A 143 -2.09 17.41 7.50
CA ARG A 143 -2.38 18.73 8.07
C ARG A 143 -2.42 19.84 7.00
N GLY A 144 -3.03 19.56 5.87
CA GLY A 144 -3.14 20.48 4.74
C GLY A 144 -2.12 20.28 3.62
N GLY A 145 -1.22 19.29 3.73
CA GLY A 145 -0.38 18.84 2.63
C GLY A 145 -1.13 17.92 1.64
N ASP A 146 -0.54 17.67 0.50
CA ASP A 146 -1.14 16.83 -0.55
C ASP A 146 -0.91 15.33 -0.35
N GLY A 147 -0.05 14.94 0.57
CA GLY A 147 0.29 13.56 0.85
C GLY A 147 1.65 13.14 0.34
#